data_0c22b2a86fa7d7da217e93cc877493d0
#
_entry.id   0c22b2a86fa7d7da217e93cc877493d0
#
_cell.length_a   1.000
_cell.length_b   1.000
_cell.length_c   1.000
_cell.angle_alpha   90.00
_cell.angle_beta   90.00
_cell.angle_gamma   90.00
#
_symmetry.space_group_name_H-M   'P 1'
#
loop_
_entity.id
_entity.type
_entity.pdbx_description
1 polymer ?
#
loop_
_entity_poly.entity_id
_entity_poly.type
_entity_poly.pdbx_seq_one_letter_code
_entity_poly.pdbx_strand_id
1 'polypeptide(L)'
;MAETYWFVGASYDRTNDQTPRFLTDGIWENGYDDRYLDQVKSMRPGQRIAIKSTYTQKHNLPFDAKGQPVSVMAIKAIGTITENMQDGKRVKVDWEKVDPPRIWCFYTNRLTVWRVESTDWCTEGLIDFTFKGQPQDIDRFRNAPYWKDRYGDQSTSNQFAWTEFYEAFARKLLEYRHNRAPLIEGLRTLAETQPLLTYLTNDEIPAKNRIALDDICPFTLMGGFNRGKVTNKNRTTIAGQLAKMIGIDNDPPTSFDGIPILNPQNSWFFSYAYRRKPDDIEKLWRVFEAAINLADDENGTTRNEFIEAYNAAIQIRGTSWNLSQGFYWVLPWHYLTLDGQSRDYLESKLGIQILKPGQGAPCSAERYLELVEQLEGEFASNRFPVHDFPSLSLAAWKFGSDADESPTQQATVTQKLAAQGGGMSKNVIYYGPPGTGKTYALMQ
;
A
#
# COMPACT_ATOMS: atom_id res chain seq x y z
N MET A 1 -21.15 19.46 -24.87
CA MET A 1 -19.86 18.96 -24.35
C MET A 1 -19.94 19.11 -22.85
N ALA A 2 -19.51 18.10 -22.07
CA ALA A 2 -19.47 18.21 -20.63
C ALA A 2 -18.52 19.35 -20.22
N GLU A 3 -18.92 20.11 -19.21
CA GLU A 3 -18.10 21.21 -18.69
C GLU A 3 -16.89 20.63 -17.98
N THR A 4 -15.71 21.15 -18.24
CA THR A 4 -14.43 20.65 -17.68
C THR A 4 -13.99 21.56 -16.55
N TYR A 5 -13.62 20.94 -15.44
CA TYR A 5 -13.09 21.57 -14.23
C TYR A 5 -11.68 21.07 -13.94
N TRP A 6 -10.84 21.93 -13.37
CA TRP A 6 -9.46 21.61 -13.05
C TRP A 6 -9.20 21.71 -11.56
N PHE A 7 -8.61 20.68 -10.99
CA PHE A 7 -8.14 20.67 -9.60
C PHE A 7 -6.62 20.56 -9.63
N VAL A 8 -5.93 21.54 -9.08
CA VAL A 8 -4.48 21.66 -9.21
C VAL A 8 -3.78 21.77 -7.87
N GLY A 9 -2.62 21.16 -7.76
CA GLY A 9 -1.72 21.33 -6.64
C GLY A 9 -0.96 22.65 -6.72
N ALA A 10 -0.53 23.16 -5.57
CA ALA A 10 0.24 24.39 -5.48
C ALA A 10 1.48 24.26 -4.56
N SER A 11 1.99 23.05 -4.33
CA SER A 11 3.19 22.83 -3.54
C SER A 11 4.35 22.40 -4.42
N TYR A 12 5.48 23.13 -4.35
CA TYR A 12 6.75 22.72 -4.93
C TYR A 12 7.53 21.96 -3.88
N ASP A 13 8.22 20.90 -4.32
CA ASP A 13 8.96 20.00 -3.43
C ASP A 13 8.14 19.52 -2.21
N ARG A 14 6.80 19.50 -2.37
CA ARG A 14 5.79 19.05 -1.38
C ARG A 14 5.72 19.85 -0.08
N THR A 15 6.62 20.79 0.13
CA THR A 15 6.69 21.62 1.34
C THR A 15 6.54 23.11 1.09
N ASN A 16 6.83 23.57 -0.12
CA ASN A 16 6.79 24.97 -0.49
C ASN A 16 5.45 25.34 -1.13
N ASP A 17 4.51 25.84 -0.30
CA ASP A 17 3.17 26.23 -0.75
C ASP A 17 3.23 27.51 -1.59
N GLN A 18 2.96 27.38 -2.88
CA GLN A 18 2.92 28.46 -3.87
C GLN A 18 1.56 29.16 -3.93
N THR A 19 0.57 28.74 -3.14
CA THR A 19 -0.78 29.34 -3.16
C THR A 19 -0.73 30.86 -2.99
N PRO A 20 0.02 31.45 -2.03
CA PRO A 20 0.07 32.91 -1.90
C PRO A 20 0.62 33.61 -3.15
N ARG A 21 1.68 33.05 -3.75
CA ARG A 21 2.25 33.59 -5.00
C ARG A 21 1.26 33.52 -6.15
N PHE A 22 0.61 32.37 -6.34
CA PHE A 22 -0.35 32.19 -7.44
C PHE A 22 -1.54 33.16 -7.35
N LEU A 23 -2.03 33.40 -6.13
CA LEU A 23 -3.11 34.38 -5.92
C LEU A 23 -2.64 35.81 -6.22
N THR A 24 -1.43 36.17 -5.78
CA THR A 24 -0.87 37.50 -5.97
C THR A 24 -0.58 37.80 -7.46
N ASP A 25 0.01 36.81 -8.15
CA ASP A 25 0.44 36.96 -9.54
C ASP A 25 -0.71 36.73 -10.56
N GLY A 26 -1.86 36.23 -10.09
CA GLY A 26 -2.99 35.88 -10.95
C GLY A 26 -2.67 34.72 -11.90
N ILE A 27 -1.89 33.73 -11.46
CA ILE A 27 -1.46 32.61 -12.29
C ILE A 27 -1.65 31.27 -11.55
N TRP A 28 -1.58 30.19 -12.31
CA TRP A 28 -1.17 28.88 -11.80
C TRP A 28 0.00 28.36 -12.66
N GLU A 29 0.96 27.70 -12.04
CA GLU A 29 2.15 27.21 -12.70
C GLU A 29 2.46 25.77 -12.31
N ASN A 30 2.67 24.92 -13.33
CA ASN A 30 3.13 23.53 -13.18
C ASN A 30 4.60 23.50 -12.79
N GLY A 31 4.91 22.95 -11.62
CA GLY A 31 6.28 22.82 -11.11
C GLY A 31 7.13 21.73 -11.78
N TYR A 32 6.55 20.89 -12.65
CA TYR A 32 7.26 19.79 -13.31
C TYR A 32 7.71 20.18 -14.73
N ASP A 33 8.88 19.73 -15.13
CA ASP A 33 9.41 19.96 -16.49
C ASP A 33 8.98 18.89 -17.48
N ASP A 34 8.60 17.72 -17.01
CA ASP A 34 8.34 16.51 -17.80
C ASP A 34 6.93 15.93 -17.61
N ARG A 35 6.12 16.51 -16.73
CA ARG A 35 4.78 15.98 -16.38
C ARG A 35 3.70 17.03 -16.59
N TYR A 36 2.50 16.57 -16.92
CA TYR A 36 1.27 17.35 -17.06
C TYR A 36 1.29 18.41 -18.18
N LEU A 37 2.36 18.49 -18.99
CA LEU A 37 2.50 19.54 -20.02
C LEU A 37 1.32 19.57 -20.99
N ASP A 38 0.89 18.41 -21.50
CA ASP A 38 -0.23 18.33 -22.45
C ASP A 38 -1.57 18.63 -21.78
N GLN A 39 -1.74 18.23 -20.52
CA GLN A 39 -2.93 18.57 -19.74
C GLN A 39 -3.03 20.08 -19.53
N VAL A 40 -1.92 20.74 -19.16
CA VAL A 40 -1.89 22.20 -19.01
C VAL A 40 -2.17 22.90 -20.35
N LYS A 41 -1.57 22.45 -21.46
CA LYS A 41 -1.88 22.97 -22.80
C LYS A 41 -3.35 22.82 -23.20
N SER A 42 -4.02 21.78 -22.67
CA SER A 42 -5.43 21.53 -22.95
C SER A 42 -6.42 22.41 -22.17
N MET A 43 -5.94 23.12 -21.14
CA MET A 43 -6.75 24.08 -20.38
C MET A 43 -7.18 25.25 -21.25
N ARG A 44 -8.43 25.71 -21.09
CA ARG A 44 -8.99 26.76 -21.95
C ARG A 44 -9.51 27.94 -21.13
N PRO A 45 -9.41 29.16 -21.65
CA PRO A 45 -10.08 30.33 -21.07
C PRO A 45 -11.56 30.05 -20.83
N GLY A 46 -12.09 30.54 -19.72
CA GLY A 46 -13.45 30.30 -19.25
C GLY A 46 -13.66 29.03 -18.43
N GLN A 47 -12.72 28.09 -18.42
CA GLN A 47 -12.82 26.90 -17.57
C GLN A 47 -12.56 27.24 -16.10
N ARG A 48 -13.23 26.51 -15.20
CA ARG A 48 -13.05 26.68 -13.75
C ARG A 48 -11.85 25.88 -13.27
N ILE A 49 -11.13 26.44 -12.30
CA ILE A 49 -9.93 25.85 -11.70
C ILE A 49 -9.96 26.05 -10.19
N ALA A 50 -9.46 25.07 -9.43
CA ALA A 50 -9.34 25.14 -7.97
C ALA A 50 -7.94 24.72 -7.51
N ILE A 51 -7.34 25.48 -6.60
CA ILE A 51 -6.13 25.04 -5.89
C ILE A 51 -6.56 24.12 -4.75
N LYS A 52 -6.00 22.92 -4.74
CA LYS A 52 -6.28 21.89 -3.73
C LYS A 52 -5.00 21.38 -3.07
N SER A 53 -5.16 20.89 -1.85
CA SER A 53 -4.13 20.13 -1.13
C SER A 53 -4.78 18.87 -0.58
N THR A 54 -4.25 17.70 -0.95
CA THR A 54 -4.80 16.40 -0.53
C THR A 54 -3.89 15.79 0.54
N TYR A 55 -4.49 15.34 1.64
CA TYR A 55 -3.77 14.72 2.76
C TYR A 55 -4.71 13.79 3.53
N THR A 56 -4.16 13.05 4.49
CA THR A 56 -4.92 12.19 5.38
C THR A 56 -5.19 12.90 6.70
N GLN A 57 -6.43 12.84 7.19
CA GLN A 57 -6.86 13.48 8.44
C GLN A 57 -7.57 12.46 9.33
N LYS A 58 -7.15 12.37 10.60
CA LYS A 58 -7.74 11.46 11.59
C LYS A 58 -8.61 12.19 12.64
N HIS A 59 -8.25 13.43 12.95
CA HIS A 59 -8.90 14.22 13.98
C HIS A 59 -9.66 15.41 13.39
N ASN A 60 -10.63 15.95 14.14
CA ASN A 60 -11.42 17.10 13.72
C ASN A 60 -12.19 16.88 12.40
N LEU A 61 -12.62 15.64 12.14
CA LEU A 61 -13.51 15.33 11.05
C LEU A 61 -14.95 15.74 11.37
N PRO A 62 -15.78 16.12 10.38
CA PRO A 62 -17.16 16.51 10.59
C PRO A 62 -18.11 15.34 10.88
N PHE A 63 -17.58 14.13 11.01
CA PHE A 63 -18.32 12.87 11.25
C PHE A 63 -17.45 11.89 12.05
N ASP A 64 -18.06 10.87 12.63
CA ASP A 64 -17.33 9.78 13.28
C ASP A 64 -16.74 8.83 12.25
N ALA A 65 -15.43 8.85 12.13
CA ALA A 65 -14.65 7.96 11.27
C ALA A 65 -14.22 6.66 11.98
N LYS A 66 -14.77 6.35 13.16
CA LYS A 66 -14.44 5.15 13.95
C LYS A 66 -12.96 5.03 14.27
N GLY A 67 -12.29 6.16 14.50
CA GLY A 67 -10.85 6.21 14.75
C GLY A 67 -9.97 5.97 13.51
N GLN A 68 -10.58 5.82 12.34
CA GLN A 68 -9.87 5.63 11.08
C GLN A 68 -9.48 6.96 10.44
N PRO A 69 -8.29 7.06 9.83
CA PRO A 69 -7.92 8.23 9.05
C PRO A 69 -8.68 8.27 7.72
N VAL A 70 -9.03 9.49 7.29
CA VAL A 70 -9.81 9.77 6.08
C VAL A 70 -8.98 10.59 5.11
N SER A 71 -9.00 10.23 3.83
CA SER A 71 -8.42 11.07 2.79
C SER A 71 -9.29 12.31 2.58
N VAL A 72 -8.68 13.48 2.71
CA VAL A 72 -9.35 14.76 2.58
C VAL A 72 -8.65 15.67 1.58
N MET A 73 -9.38 16.63 1.05
CA MET A 73 -8.87 17.61 0.11
C MET A 73 -9.31 19.01 0.55
N ALA A 74 -8.32 19.84 0.92
CA ALA A 74 -8.55 21.24 1.24
C ALA A 74 -8.59 22.08 -0.04
N ILE A 75 -9.70 22.75 -0.29
CA ILE A 75 -9.85 23.71 -1.38
C ILE A 75 -9.41 25.09 -0.87
N LYS A 76 -8.29 25.62 -1.38
CA LYS A 76 -7.63 26.85 -0.92
C LYS A 76 -7.99 28.08 -1.74
N ALA A 77 -8.27 27.89 -3.01
CA ALA A 77 -8.72 28.93 -3.91
C ALA A 77 -9.53 28.34 -5.06
N ILE A 78 -10.44 29.12 -5.62
CA ILE A 78 -11.19 28.83 -6.84
C ILE A 78 -11.00 29.97 -7.83
N GLY A 79 -11.11 29.69 -9.12
CA GLY A 79 -10.93 30.75 -10.12
C GLY A 79 -11.45 30.36 -11.49
N THR A 80 -11.27 31.30 -12.44
CA THR A 80 -11.56 31.09 -13.84
C THR A 80 -10.29 31.36 -14.66
N ILE A 81 -9.94 30.43 -15.53
CA ILE A 81 -8.81 30.59 -16.46
C ILE A 81 -9.11 31.70 -17.42
N THR A 82 -8.24 32.71 -17.50
CA THR A 82 -8.39 33.83 -18.38
C THR A 82 -7.52 33.72 -19.64
N GLU A 83 -6.36 33.07 -19.51
CA GLU A 83 -5.41 32.88 -20.63
C GLU A 83 -4.57 31.63 -20.40
N ASN A 84 -4.21 30.92 -21.48
CA ASN A 84 -3.25 29.82 -21.43
C ASN A 84 -2.03 30.14 -22.27
N MET A 85 -0.84 30.12 -21.67
CA MET A 85 0.43 30.46 -22.35
C MET A 85 0.85 29.43 -23.40
N GLN A 86 0.19 28.27 -23.46
CA GLN A 86 0.48 27.13 -24.36
C GLN A 86 1.89 26.52 -24.20
N ASP A 87 2.61 26.90 -23.16
CA ASP A 87 3.95 26.38 -22.81
C ASP A 87 3.91 25.04 -22.06
N GLY A 88 2.70 24.62 -21.65
CA GLY A 88 2.52 23.44 -20.77
C GLY A 88 2.86 23.72 -19.30
N LYS A 89 3.12 24.97 -18.96
CA LYS A 89 3.56 25.40 -17.63
C LYS A 89 2.55 26.31 -16.96
N ARG A 90 2.09 27.36 -17.63
CA ARG A 90 1.35 28.46 -17.00
C ARG A 90 0.01 28.77 -17.66
N VAL A 91 -0.93 29.06 -16.77
CA VAL A 91 -2.21 29.70 -17.13
C VAL A 91 -2.43 30.93 -16.26
N LYS A 92 -3.05 31.97 -16.82
CA LYS A 92 -3.56 33.13 -16.04
C LYS A 92 -4.93 32.79 -15.49
N VAL A 93 -5.17 33.18 -14.25
CA VAL A 93 -6.40 32.85 -13.53
C VAL A 93 -6.88 34.06 -12.74
N ASP A 94 -8.14 34.33 -12.83
CA ASP A 94 -8.83 35.23 -11.92
C ASP A 94 -9.23 34.43 -10.67
N TRP A 95 -8.48 34.64 -9.57
CA TRP A 95 -8.56 33.87 -8.35
C TRP A 95 -9.46 34.51 -7.29
N GLU A 96 -10.23 33.66 -6.63
CA GLU A 96 -10.93 33.93 -5.36
C GLU A 96 -10.34 33.03 -4.27
N LYS A 97 -9.79 33.64 -3.20
CA LYS A 97 -9.26 32.89 -2.04
C LYS A 97 -10.40 32.25 -1.28
N VAL A 98 -10.24 31.00 -0.89
CA VAL A 98 -11.14 30.29 0.02
C VAL A 98 -10.51 30.29 1.43
N ASP A 99 -11.04 31.09 2.35
CA ASP A 99 -10.49 31.30 3.70
C ASP A 99 -11.60 31.28 4.75
N PRO A 100 -11.61 30.30 5.70
CA PRO A 100 -10.70 29.16 5.77
C PRO A 100 -10.87 28.18 4.60
N PRO A 101 -9.85 27.36 4.28
CA PRO A 101 -9.97 26.33 3.24
C PRO A 101 -11.13 25.38 3.54
N ARG A 102 -11.89 25.04 2.49
CA ARG A 102 -13.03 24.12 2.64
C ARG A 102 -12.53 22.68 2.49
N ILE A 103 -12.94 21.80 3.38
CA ILE A 103 -12.49 20.41 3.44
C ILE A 103 -13.52 19.50 2.78
N TRP A 104 -13.10 18.80 1.74
CA TRP A 104 -13.82 17.73 1.07
C TRP A 104 -13.28 16.37 1.51
N CYS A 105 -14.13 15.41 1.82
CA CYS A 105 -13.76 14.09 2.34
C CYS A 105 -14.00 12.97 1.31
N PHE A 106 -13.30 11.85 1.46
CA PHE A 106 -13.42 10.60 0.71
C PHE A 106 -12.93 10.64 -0.74
N TYR A 107 -13.71 11.15 -1.67
CA TYR A 107 -13.39 11.19 -3.09
C TYR A 107 -12.32 12.25 -3.37
N THR A 108 -11.05 11.88 -3.27
CA THR A 108 -9.90 12.79 -3.39
C THR A 108 -8.93 12.31 -4.47
N ASN A 109 -8.05 13.20 -4.92
CA ASN A 109 -7.00 12.86 -5.88
C ASN A 109 -5.72 13.64 -5.55
N ARG A 110 -4.57 12.96 -5.54
CA ARG A 110 -3.26 13.53 -5.19
C ARG A 110 -2.49 14.07 -6.39
N LEU A 111 -2.94 13.83 -7.62
CA LEU A 111 -2.29 14.33 -8.83
C LEU A 111 -2.21 15.87 -8.80
N THR A 112 -1.08 16.40 -9.28
CA THR A 112 -0.87 17.86 -9.36
C THR A 112 -1.82 18.53 -10.34
N VAL A 113 -2.22 17.84 -11.41
CA VAL A 113 -3.24 18.30 -12.35
C VAL A 113 -4.29 17.21 -12.48
N TRP A 114 -5.50 17.51 -12.08
CA TRP A 114 -6.64 16.61 -12.17
C TRP A 114 -7.78 17.26 -12.94
N ARG A 115 -8.12 16.67 -14.08
CA ARG A 115 -9.27 17.05 -14.89
C ARG A 115 -10.51 16.34 -14.37
N VAL A 116 -11.57 17.08 -14.10
CA VAL A 116 -12.86 16.59 -13.61
C VAL A 116 -13.97 17.02 -14.56
N GLU A 117 -14.84 16.08 -14.88
CA GLU A 117 -16.07 16.31 -15.63
C GLU A 117 -17.24 15.73 -14.82
N SER A 118 -18.41 16.35 -14.91
CA SER A 118 -19.62 15.84 -14.25
C SER A 118 -20.10 14.58 -14.96
N THR A 119 -19.57 13.40 -14.55
CA THR A 119 -19.87 12.11 -15.17
C THR A 119 -20.64 11.16 -14.23
N ASP A 120 -20.59 11.43 -12.93
CA ASP A 120 -21.22 10.66 -11.88
C ASP A 120 -21.48 11.52 -10.64
N TRP A 121 -22.19 10.95 -9.65
CA TRP A 121 -22.60 11.66 -8.45
C TRP A 121 -21.42 12.13 -7.58
N CYS A 122 -20.25 11.45 -7.62
CA CYS A 122 -19.07 11.85 -6.86
C CYS A 122 -18.43 13.11 -7.46
N THR A 123 -18.24 13.11 -8.81
CA THR A 123 -17.70 14.26 -9.55
C THR A 123 -18.65 15.43 -9.51
N GLU A 124 -19.97 15.20 -9.65
CA GLU A 124 -21.00 16.21 -9.52
C GLU A 124 -20.97 16.86 -8.12
N GLY A 125 -20.96 16.04 -7.07
CA GLY A 125 -20.88 16.52 -5.69
C GLY A 125 -19.62 17.34 -5.42
N LEU A 126 -18.46 16.89 -5.93
CA LEU A 126 -17.19 17.63 -5.79
C LEU A 126 -17.24 19.00 -6.50
N ILE A 127 -17.77 19.05 -7.72
CA ILE A 127 -17.93 20.29 -8.48
C ILE A 127 -18.86 21.25 -7.74
N ASP A 128 -20.02 20.77 -7.29
CA ASP A 128 -21.00 21.58 -6.58
C ASP A 128 -20.48 22.11 -5.25
N PHE A 129 -19.76 21.27 -4.50
CA PHE A 129 -19.07 21.68 -3.28
C PHE A 129 -18.03 22.77 -3.57
N THR A 130 -17.18 22.56 -4.57
CA THR A 130 -16.03 23.43 -4.80
C THR A 130 -16.47 24.75 -5.42
N PHE A 131 -17.28 24.75 -6.47
CA PHE A 131 -17.56 25.92 -7.29
C PHE A 131 -18.94 26.56 -7.06
N LYS A 132 -19.88 25.84 -6.44
CA LYS A 132 -21.24 26.32 -6.17
C LYS A 132 -21.54 26.50 -4.68
N GLY A 133 -20.59 26.16 -3.81
CA GLY A 133 -20.73 26.32 -2.35
C GLY A 133 -21.67 25.33 -1.67
N GLN A 134 -22.10 24.28 -2.35
CA GLN A 134 -22.98 23.27 -1.76
C GLN A 134 -22.25 22.45 -0.70
N PRO A 135 -22.91 22.01 0.38
CA PRO A 135 -22.31 21.10 1.36
C PRO A 135 -22.09 19.72 0.75
N GLN A 136 -21.08 18.99 1.25
CA GLN A 136 -20.88 17.60 0.88
C GLN A 136 -21.92 16.71 1.58
N ASP A 137 -22.51 15.78 0.86
CA ASP A 137 -23.36 14.71 1.42
C ASP A 137 -22.46 13.59 1.97
N ILE A 138 -21.86 13.83 3.15
CA ILE A 138 -20.92 12.92 3.80
C ILE A 138 -21.53 11.53 4.04
N ASP A 139 -22.81 11.47 4.41
CA ASP A 139 -23.49 10.20 4.70
C ASP A 139 -23.62 9.35 3.44
N ARG A 140 -23.89 9.94 2.31
CA ARG A 140 -23.90 9.24 1.03
C ARG A 140 -22.53 8.67 0.68
N PHE A 141 -21.46 9.45 0.91
CA PHE A 141 -20.08 8.99 0.64
C PHE A 141 -19.68 7.85 1.57
N ARG A 142 -19.78 8.03 2.89
CA ARG A 142 -19.35 7.01 3.86
C ARG A 142 -20.11 5.69 3.76
N ASN A 143 -21.36 5.71 3.27
CA ASN A 143 -22.20 4.52 3.05
C ASN A 143 -22.15 3.99 1.61
N ALA A 144 -21.42 4.63 0.71
CA ALA A 144 -21.20 4.13 -0.64
C ALA A 144 -20.36 2.85 -0.66
N PRO A 145 -20.52 1.98 -1.67
CA PRO A 145 -19.85 0.67 -1.72
C PRO A 145 -18.33 0.72 -1.44
N TYR A 146 -17.66 1.79 -1.83
CA TYR A 146 -16.19 1.95 -1.70
C TYR A 146 -15.73 2.28 -0.28
N TRP A 147 -16.61 2.87 0.56
CA TRP A 147 -16.24 3.38 1.89
C TRP A 147 -17.04 2.77 3.03
N LYS A 148 -18.18 2.11 2.72
CA LYS A 148 -19.10 1.61 3.75
C LYS A 148 -18.48 0.61 4.72
N ASP A 149 -17.57 -0.25 4.24
CA ASP A 149 -16.94 -1.28 5.07
C ASP A 149 -16.00 -0.66 6.11
N ARG A 150 -15.48 0.53 5.85
CA ARG A 150 -14.57 1.25 6.74
C ARG A 150 -15.29 2.34 7.55
N TYR A 151 -16.22 3.06 6.95
CA TYR A 151 -16.81 4.27 7.55
C TYR A 151 -18.33 4.20 7.68
N GLY A 152 -18.99 3.23 7.08
CA GLY A 152 -20.46 3.12 7.05
C GLY A 152 -21.10 2.80 8.40
N ASP A 153 -22.39 3.12 8.53
CA ASP A 153 -23.15 2.95 9.78
C ASP A 153 -23.38 1.48 10.15
N GLN A 154 -23.50 0.61 9.15
CA GLN A 154 -23.71 -0.83 9.34
C GLN A 154 -22.74 -1.62 8.48
N SER A 155 -21.84 -2.38 9.11
CA SER A 155 -21.05 -3.39 8.41
C SER A 155 -21.88 -4.67 8.23
N THR A 156 -22.49 -4.82 7.08
CA THR A 156 -23.27 -6.03 6.72
C THR A 156 -22.41 -7.15 6.14
N SER A 157 -21.39 -7.52 6.62
CA SER A 157 -20.30 -8.48 6.35
C SER A 157 -18.99 -7.73 6.17
N ASN A 158 -18.27 -7.60 7.24
CA ASN A 158 -16.97 -6.96 7.19
C ASN A 158 -15.94 -7.94 6.58
N GLN A 159 -15.92 -8.02 5.25
CA GLN A 159 -14.98 -8.85 4.50
C GLN A 159 -13.53 -8.56 4.91
N PHE A 160 -13.26 -7.35 5.38
CA PHE A 160 -11.95 -6.86 5.80
C PHE A 160 -11.87 -6.58 7.30
N ALA A 161 -12.71 -7.23 8.15
CA ALA A 161 -12.67 -7.10 9.61
C ALA A 161 -11.27 -7.39 10.20
N TRP A 162 -10.50 -8.24 9.52
CA TRP A 162 -9.15 -8.57 9.91
C TRP A 162 -8.21 -7.33 9.95
N THR A 163 -8.51 -6.27 9.21
CA THR A 163 -7.70 -5.04 9.19
C THR A 163 -7.67 -4.36 10.55
N GLU A 164 -8.77 -4.39 11.29
CA GLU A 164 -8.84 -3.82 12.66
C GLU A 164 -7.87 -4.52 13.61
N PHE A 165 -7.75 -5.85 13.52
CA PHE A 165 -6.78 -6.60 14.29
C PHE A 165 -5.34 -6.19 13.95
N TYR A 166 -5.01 -6.11 12.67
CA TYR A 166 -3.66 -5.76 12.22
C TYR A 166 -3.26 -4.34 12.61
N GLU A 167 -4.17 -3.38 12.46
CA GLU A 167 -3.93 -1.99 12.87
C GLU A 167 -3.78 -1.87 14.39
N ALA A 168 -4.64 -2.51 15.17
CA ALA A 168 -4.52 -2.54 16.63
C ALA A 168 -3.20 -3.18 17.07
N PHE A 169 -2.79 -4.27 16.40
CA PHE A 169 -1.53 -4.96 16.65
C PHE A 169 -0.33 -4.03 16.38
N ALA A 170 -0.31 -3.38 15.23
CA ALA A 170 0.76 -2.47 14.86
C ALA A 170 0.86 -1.26 15.82
N ARG A 171 -0.28 -0.64 16.16
CA ARG A 171 -0.31 0.52 17.07
C ARG A 171 0.14 0.13 18.49
N LYS A 172 -0.27 -1.03 18.97
CA LYS A 172 0.17 -1.53 20.27
C LYS A 172 1.64 -1.90 20.27
N LEU A 173 2.12 -2.47 19.17
CA LEU A 173 3.52 -2.82 19.02
C LEU A 173 4.42 -1.55 19.02
N LEU A 174 3.93 -0.41 18.53
CA LEU A 174 4.66 0.85 18.55
C LEU A 174 5.04 1.31 19.98
N GLU A 175 4.27 0.94 21.00
CA GLU A 175 4.59 1.26 22.41
C GLU A 175 5.94 0.64 22.86
N TYR A 176 6.39 -0.43 22.20
CA TYR A 176 7.68 -1.07 22.48
C TYR A 176 8.86 -0.42 21.75
N ARG A 177 8.62 0.62 20.94
CA ARG A 177 9.62 1.29 20.10
C ARG A 177 10.93 1.62 20.83
N HIS A 178 10.81 2.13 22.06
CA HIS A 178 11.96 2.58 22.86
C HIS A 178 12.31 1.63 24.01
N ASN A 179 11.51 0.61 24.27
CA ASN A 179 11.77 -0.41 25.29
C ASN A 179 11.28 -1.78 24.83
N ARG A 180 12.15 -2.55 24.21
CA ARG A 180 11.82 -3.85 23.57
C ARG A 180 12.08 -5.05 24.47
N ALA A 181 12.73 -4.86 25.62
CA ALA A 181 13.04 -5.95 26.54
C ALA A 181 11.79 -6.74 26.98
N PRO A 182 10.65 -6.10 27.36
CA PRO A 182 9.43 -6.83 27.71
C PRO A 182 8.85 -7.63 26.53
N LEU A 183 9.00 -7.14 25.29
CA LEU A 183 8.56 -7.83 24.09
C LEU A 183 9.35 -9.13 23.87
N ILE A 184 10.66 -9.07 24.03
CA ILE A 184 11.55 -10.24 23.90
C ILE A 184 11.29 -11.27 24.99
N GLU A 185 11.10 -10.82 26.24
CA GLU A 185 10.78 -11.69 27.38
C GLU A 185 9.43 -12.41 27.16
N GLY A 186 8.40 -11.67 26.79
CA GLY A 186 7.09 -12.23 26.46
C GLY A 186 7.16 -13.25 25.33
N LEU A 187 7.93 -12.96 24.27
CA LEU A 187 8.11 -13.86 23.14
C LEU A 187 8.84 -15.16 23.56
N ARG A 188 9.84 -15.09 24.40
CA ARG A 188 10.55 -16.27 24.95
C ARG A 188 9.60 -17.15 25.76
N THR A 189 8.86 -16.55 26.68
CA THR A 189 7.86 -17.24 27.50
C THR A 189 6.78 -17.90 26.62
N LEU A 190 6.28 -17.19 25.61
CA LEU A 190 5.28 -17.73 24.70
C LEU A 190 5.82 -18.90 23.86
N ALA A 191 7.07 -18.85 23.44
CA ALA A 191 7.71 -19.89 22.63
C ALA A 191 7.90 -21.21 23.39
N GLU A 192 7.89 -21.21 24.74
CA GLU A 192 7.92 -22.44 25.57
C GLU A 192 6.66 -23.31 25.35
N THR A 193 5.51 -22.64 25.09
CA THR A 193 4.22 -23.33 24.89
C THR A 193 3.79 -23.34 23.42
N GLN A 194 4.43 -22.52 22.56
CA GLN A 194 4.14 -22.41 21.12
C GLN A 194 5.39 -22.71 20.28
N PRO A 195 5.64 -23.99 19.95
CA PRO A 195 6.86 -24.42 19.24
C PRO A 195 7.04 -23.74 17.86
N LEU A 196 5.95 -23.30 17.22
CA LEU A 196 6.00 -22.60 15.93
C LEU A 196 6.65 -21.20 16.02
N LEU A 197 6.84 -20.66 17.23
CA LEU A 197 7.52 -19.38 17.48
C LEU A 197 8.98 -19.53 17.93
N THR A 198 9.45 -20.75 18.21
CA THR A 198 10.82 -20.98 18.71
C THR A 198 11.90 -20.40 17.79
N TYR A 199 11.65 -20.31 16.48
CA TYR A 199 12.59 -19.72 15.54
C TYR A 199 12.77 -18.20 15.73
N LEU A 200 11.82 -17.52 16.36
CA LEU A 200 11.88 -16.09 16.69
C LEU A 200 12.62 -15.78 17.99
N THR A 201 13.02 -16.81 18.75
CA THR A 201 13.74 -16.63 20.04
C THR A 201 15.23 -16.91 19.94
N ASN A 202 15.70 -17.38 18.78
CA ASN A 202 17.08 -17.79 18.58
C ASN A 202 17.74 -16.97 17.47
N ASP A 203 18.96 -16.52 17.74
CA ASP A 203 19.86 -15.90 16.78
C ASP A 203 21.04 -16.83 16.48
N GLU A 204 21.89 -16.46 15.54
CA GLU A 204 23.06 -17.24 15.13
C GLU A 204 24.32 -16.37 15.10
N ILE A 205 25.38 -16.89 15.70
CA ILE A 205 26.73 -16.31 15.66
C ILE A 205 27.65 -17.18 14.77
N PRO A 206 28.91 -16.74 14.48
CA PRO A 206 29.84 -17.51 13.67
C PRO A 206 29.96 -18.99 14.11
N ALA A 207 30.21 -19.86 13.14
CA ALA A 207 30.21 -21.34 13.31
C ALA A 207 28.83 -21.96 13.56
N LYS A 208 27.73 -21.24 13.23
CA LYS A 208 26.34 -21.67 13.40
C LYS A 208 25.94 -22.01 14.86
N ASN A 209 26.63 -21.40 15.80
CA ASN A 209 26.24 -21.49 17.19
C ASN A 209 24.99 -20.63 17.43
N ARG A 210 23.99 -21.23 18.10
CA ARG A 210 22.76 -20.53 18.45
C ARG A 210 22.92 -19.78 19.75
N ILE A 211 22.41 -18.55 19.76
CA ILE A 211 22.28 -17.72 20.96
C ILE A 211 20.82 -17.26 21.10
N ALA A 212 20.46 -16.79 22.28
CA ALA A 212 19.16 -16.16 22.46
C ALA A 212 19.07 -14.86 21.65
N LEU A 213 17.95 -14.65 20.97
CA LEU A 213 17.68 -13.37 20.29
C LEU A 213 17.51 -12.28 21.36
N ASP A 214 18.21 -11.17 21.21
CA ASP A 214 18.21 -10.02 22.14
C ASP A 214 17.35 -8.85 21.69
N ASP A 215 17.03 -8.76 20.40
CA ASP A 215 16.17 -7.72 19.82
C ASP A 215 15.42 -8.25 18.59
N ILE A 216 14.23 -7.71 18.33
CA ILE A 216 13.38 -8.09 17.19
C ILE A 216 12.74 -6.87 16.55
N CYS A 217 12.58 -6.86 15.22
CA CYS A 217 11.86 -5.81 14.52
C CYS A 217 10.36 -6.14 14.43
N PRO A 218 9.49 -5.12 14.30
CA PRO A 218 8.04 -5.29 14.27
C PRO A 218 7.58 -6.17 13.11
N PHE A 219 8.17 -6.02 11.94
CA PHE A 219 7.79 -6.81 10.75
C PHE A 219 8.12 -8.30 10.90
N THR A 220 9.25 -8.64 11.52
CA THR A 220 9.61 -10.04 11.80
C THR A 220 8.65 -10.66 12.80
N LEU A 221 8.23 -9.90 13.82
CA LEU A 221 7.24 -10.39 14.79
C LEU A 221 5.87 -10.63 14.14
N MET A 222 5.36 -9.67 13.35
CA MET A 222 4.13 -9.83 12.57
C MET A 222 4.25 -10.95 11.53
N GLY A 223 5.43 -11.16 10.99
CA GLY A 223 5.77 -12.31 10.14
C GLY A 223 5.57 -13.67 10.83
N GLY A 224 5.52 -13.71 12.15
CA GLY A 224 5.28 -14.93 12.94
C GLY A 224 3.96 -15.62 12.58
N PHE A 225 2.91 -14.86 12.33
CA PHE A 225 1.61 -15.37 11.88
C PHE A 225 1.32 -15.11 10.38
N ASN A 226 2.25 -14.48 9.65
CA ASN A 226 2.15 -14.21 8.20
C ASN A 226 3.21 -14.97 7.40
N ARG A 227 3.43 -16.23 7.74
CA ARG A 227 4.47 -17.08 7.18
C ARG A 227 3.86 -18.29 6.46
N GLY A 228 4.36 -18.62 5.30
CA GLY A 228 3.98 -19.83 4.54
C GLY A 228 4.29 -21.12 5.32
N LYS A 229 3.67 -22.20 4.93
CA LYS A 229 3.71 -23.54 5.60
C LYS A 229 3.09 -23.56 7.01
N VAL A 230 2.36 -22.52 7.39
CA VAL A 230 1.55 -22.49 8.61
C VAL A 230 0.09 -22.47 8.18
N THR A 231 -0.71 -23.40 8.69
CA THR A 231 -2.15 -23.50 8.39
C THR A 231 -2.90 -22.28 8.93
N ASN A 232 -4.03 -21.90 8.34
CA ASN A 232 -4.85 -20.78 8.83
C ASN A 232 -5.20 -20.93 10.31
N LYS A 233 -5.54 -22.14 10.77
CA LYS A 233 -5.79 -22.43 12.17
C LYS A 233 -4.59 -22.05 13.06
N ASN A 234 -3.38 -22.46 12.68
CA ASN A 234 -2.19 -22.14 13.43
C ASN A 234 -1.86 -20.64 13.35
N ARG A 235 -2.06 -20.00 12.21
CA ARG A 235 -1.89 -18.54 12.05
C ARG A 235 -2.81 -17.79 13.00
N THR A 236 -4.11 -18.13 13.03
CA THR A 236 -5.09 -17.54 13.97
C THR A 236 -4.64 -17.75 15.43
N THR A 237 -4.21 -18.97 15.79
CA THR A 237 -3.73 -19.28 17.15
C THR A 237 -2.51 -18.42 17.51
N ILE A 238 -1.49 -18.34 16.63
CA ILE A 238 -0.28 -17.56 16.86
C ILE A 238 -0.60 -16.07 16.96
N ALA A 239 -1.43 -15.56 16.05
CA ALA A 239 -1.86 -14.17 16.06
C ALA A 239 -2.54 -13.77 17.37
N GLY A 240 -3.50 -14.60 17.84
CA GLY A 240 -4.19 -14.37 19.11
C GLY A 240 -3.28 -14.47 20.34
N GLN A 241 -2.34 -15.40 20.33
CA GLN A 241 -1.37 -15.53 21.42
C GLN A 241 -0.41 -14.34 21.49
N LEU A 242 0.10 -13.87 20.33
CA LEU A 242 0.96 -12.69 20.25
C LEU A 242 0.18 -11.42 20.62
N ALA A 243 -1.07 -11.30 20.17
CA ALA A 243 -1.95 -10.18 20.53
C ALA A 243 -2.17 -10.11 22.04
N LYS A 244 -2.51 -11.24 22.66
CA LYS A 244 -2.69 -11.34 24.11
C LYS A 244 -1.38 -11.02 24.88
N MET A 245 -0.24 -11.45 24.36
CA MET A 245 1.07 -11.17 24.95
C MET A 245 1.35 -9.65 25.02
N ILE A 246 0.95 -8.90 24.01
CA ILE A 246 1.16 -7.44 23.96
C ILE A 246 -0.05 -6.64 24.46
N GLY A 247 -1.12 -7.28 24.92
CA GLY A 247 -2.28 -6.63 25.54
C GLY A 247 -3.32 -6.12 24.56
N ILE A 248 -3.65 -6.91 23.54
CA ILE A 248 -4.72 -6.62 22.56
C ILE A 248 -5.86 -7.64 22.76
N ASP A 249 -7.09 -7.11 22.82
CA ASP A 249 -8.31 -7.92 22.99
C ASP A 249 -9.07 -8.15 21.65
N ASN A 250 -8.62 -7.57 20.54
CA ASN A 250 -9.22 -7.79 19.23
C ASN A 250 -9.10 -9.27 18.81
N ASP A 251 -10.17 -9.81 18.25
CA ASP A 251 -10.17 -11.16 17.72
C ASP A 251 -9.22 -11.30 16.52
N PRO A 252 -8.34 -12.33 16.50
CA PRO A 252 -7.47 -12.56 15.36
C PRO A 252 -8.27 -13.03 14.14
N PRO A 253 -7.76 -12.79 12.91
CA PRO A 253 -8.42 -13.24 11.70
C PRO A 253 -8.58 -14.76 11.66
N THR A 254 -9.72 -15.22 11.14
CA THR A 254 -10.02 -16.64 10.89
C THR A 254 -9.73 -17.06 9.45
N SER A 255 -9.77 -16.12 8.49
CA SER A 255 -9.29 -16.26 7.13
C SER A 255 -8.13 -15.29 6.88
N PHE A 256 -7.22 -15.69 6.01
CA PHE A 256 -6.05 -14.92 5.60
C PHE A 256 -6.01 -14.67 4.08
N ASP A 257 -7.16 -14.79 3.43
CA ASP A 257 -7.30 -14.55 1.99
C ASP A 257 -7.02 -13.08 1.67
N GLY A 258 -6.15 -12.85 0.71
CA GLY A 258 -5.71 -11.48 0.38
C GLY A 258 -4.72 -10.87 1.39
N ILE A 259 -4.27 -11.63 2.41
CA ILE A 259 -3.21 -11.16 3.30
C ILE A 259 -1.87 -11.75 2.86
N PRO A 260 -0.89 -10.94 2.46
CA PRO A 260 0.38 -11.43 1.94
C PRO A 260 1.14 -12.25 2.99
N ILE A 261 1.77 -13.33 2.53
CA ILE A 261 2.52 -14.26 3.37
C ILE A 261 3.98 -14.35 2.93
N LEU A 262 4.88 -14.41 3.91
CA LEU A 262 6.32 -14.54 3.67
C LEU A 262 6.70 -15.97 3.29
N ASN A 263 7.69 -16.08 2.41
CA ASN A 263 8.39 -17.35 2.25
C ASN A 263 9.09 -17.72 3.58
N PRO A 264 8.91 -18.94 4.10
CA PRO A 264 9.51 -19.35 5.35
C PRO A 264 11.03 -19.21 5.44
N GLN A 265 11.73 -19.27 4.30
CA GLN A 265 13.19 -19.11 4.24
C GLN A 265 13.64 -17.65 4.36
N ASN A 266 12.72 -16.68 4.07
CA ASN A 266 12.98 -15.25 4.07
C ASN A 266 11.98 -14.51 4.97
N SER A 267 11.63 -15.13 6.13
CA SER A 267 10.63 -14.55 7.04
C SER A 267 11.20 -13.54 8.05
N TRP A 268 12.50 -13.34 8.05
CA TRP A 268 13.18 -12.32 8.85
C TRP A 268 13.53 -11.11 7.98
N PHE A 269 13.29 -9.92 8.51
CA PHE A 269 13.62 -8.66 7.86
C PHE A 269 15.04 -8.16 8.13
N PHE A 270 15.79 -8.92 8.92
CA PHE A 270 17.20 -8.65 9.23
C PHE A 270 17.99 -9.95 9.26
N SER A 271 19.31 -9.85 9.15
CA SER A 271 20.21 -11.00 9.17
C SER A 271 20.48 -11.49 10.60
N TYR A 272 20.96 -12.73 10.72
CA TYR A 272 21.52 -13.23 11.97
C TYR A 272 22.69 -12.38 12.47
N ALA A 273 22.95 -12.44 13.77
CA ALA A 273 23.92 -11.60 14.49
C ALA A 273 25.30 -11.51 13.81
N TYR A 274 25.78 -12.60 13.22
CA TYR A 274 27.08 -12.60 12.53
C TYR A 274 27.15 -11.80 11.22
N ARG A 275 26.00 -11.36 10.70
CA ARG A 275 25.88 -10.57 9.45
C ARG A 275 25.09 -9.27 9.64
N ARG A 276 24.41 -9.13 10.77
CA ARG A 276 23.60 -7.97 11.09
C ARG A 276 24.48 -6.77 11.45
N LYS A 277 24.18 -5.60 10.90
CA LYS A 277 24.77 -4.35 11.38
C LYS A 277 24.07 -3.94 12.70
N PRO A 278 24.77 -3.24 13.59
CA PRO A 278 24.22 -2.88 14.92
C PRO A 278 22.93 -2.09 14.87
N ASP A 279 22.69 -1.30 13.82
CA ASP A 279 21.55 -0.41 13.62
C ASP A 279 20.44 -0.97 12.72
N ASP A 280 20.57 -2.21 12.22
CA ASP A 280 19.60 -2.78 11.26
C ASP A 280 18.19 -2.89 11.88
N ILE A 281 18.08 -3.41 13.10
CA ILE A 281 16.76 -3.55 13.78
C ILE A 281 16.20 -2.18 14.11
N GLU A 282 17.05 -1.22 14.52
CA GLU A 282 16.65 0.15 14.80
C GLU A 282 16.09 0.86 13.56
N LYS A 283 16.69 0.68 12.39
CA LYS A 283 16.18 1.20 11.12
C LYS A 283 14.80 0.64 10.77
N LEU A 284 14.57 -0.65 11.05
CA LEU A 284 13.27 -1.29 10.83
C LEU A 284 12.18 -0.75 11.78
N TRP A 285 12.53 -0.46 13.02
CA TRP A 285 11.63 0.24 13.94
C TRP A 285 11.35 1.67 13.50
N ARG A 286 12.39 2.39 13.03
CA ARG A 286 12.23 3.76 12.53
C ARG A 286 11.27 3.82 11.34
N VAL A 287 11.41 2.92 10.36
CA VAL A 287 10.50 2.92 9.19
C VAL A 287 9.10 2.46 9.55
N PHE A 288 8.94 1.57 10.53
CA PHE A 288 7.64 1.16 11.06
C PHE A 288 6.90 2.34 11.72
N GLU A 289 7.57 3.09 12.59
CA GLU A 289 7.04 4.29 13.22
C GLU A 289 6.71 5.36 12.17
N ALA A 290 7.62 5.63 11.23
CA ALA A 290 7.41 6.61 10.16
C ALA A 290 6.21 6.25 9.27
N ALA A 291 5.97 4.95 9.04
CA ALA A 291 4.80 4.50 8.29
C ALA A 291 3.49 4.81 9.02
N ILE A 292 3.44 4.62 10.34
CA ILE A 292 2.26 4.96 11.14
C ILE A 292 2.04 6.47 11.16
N ASN A 293 3.10 7.25 11.39
CA ASN A 293 3.01 8.70 11.45
C ASN A 293 2.57 9.31 10.12
N LEU A 294 3.09 8.80 8.99
CA LEU A 294 2.70 9.28 7.66
C LEU A 294 1.22 9.01 7.37
N ALA A 295 0.70 7.86 7.78
CA ALA A 295 -0.70 7.52 7.57
C ALA A 295 -1.64 8.31 8.50
N ASP A 296 -1.20 8.64 9.71
CA ASP A 296 -2.02 9.38 10.69
C ASP A 296 -2.07 10.88 10.38
N ASP A 297 -0.97 11.46 9.91
CA ASP A 297 -0.86 12.89 9.58
C ASP A 297 0.12 13.10 8.43
N GLU A 298 -0.39 13.02 7.20
CA GLU A 298 0.43 13.20 6.01
C GLU A 298 0.72 14.67 5.73
N ASN A 299 1.95 15.05 6.01
CA ASN A 299 2.52 16.37 5.69
C ASN A 299 3.94 16.21 5.13
N GLY A 300 4.59 17.33 4.75
CA GLY A 300 5.94 17.29 4.19
C GLY A 300 6.97 16.67 5.12
N THR A 301 6.85 16.88 6.43
CA THR A 301 7.78 16.34 7.44
C THR A 301 7.64 14.84 7.56
N THR A 302 6.44 14.33 7.82
CA THR A 302 6.19 12.89 8.00
C THR A 302 6.50 12.10 6.73
N ARG A 303 6.26 12.69 5.56
CA ARG A 303 6.60 12.10 4.28
C ARG A 303 8.11 11.99 4.07
N ASN A 304 8.87 13.03 4.38
CA ASN A 304 10.33 13.00 4.28
C ASN A 304 10.94 12.00 5.28
N GLU A 305 10.43 11.96 6.51
CA GLU A 305 10.83 10.97 7.52
C GLU A 305 10.59 9.53 7.04
N PHE A 306 9.45 9.27 6.41
CA PHE A 306 9.16 7.96 5.83
C PHE A 306 10.13 7.63 4.68
N ILE A 307 10.39 8.56 3.76
CA ILE A 307 11.30 8.37 2.63
C ILE A 307 12.71 8.04 3.14
N GLU A 308 13.23 8.82 4.06
CA GLU A 308 14.55 8.57 4.66
C GLU A 308 14.62 7.21 5.36
N ALA A 309 13.62 6.90 6.19
CA ALA A 309 13.57 5.65 6.94
C ALA A 309 13.41 4.43 6.02
N TYR A 310 12.57 4.52 4.99
CA TYR A 310 12.39 3.48 3.98
C TYR A 310 13.70 3.22 3.24
N ASN A 311 14.34 4.28 2.70
CA ASN A 311 15.56 4.16 1.93
C ASN A 311 16.73 3.62 2.78
N ALA A 312 16.73 3.86 4.10
CA ALA A 312 17.66 3.23 5.02
C ALA A 312 17.33 1.75 5.28
N ALA A 313 16.04 1.41 5.44
CA ALA A 313 15.58 0.06 5.73
C ALA A 313 15.75 -0.89 4.54
N ILE A 314 15.51 -0.43 3.32
CA ILE A 314 15.59 -1.27 2.11
C ILE A 314 17.02 -1.73 1.79
N GLN A 315 18.05 -1.12 2.41
CA GLN A 315 19.46 -1.54 2.30
C GLN A 315 19.81 -2.66 3.29
N ILE A 316 18.93 -3.03 4.20
CA ILE A 316 19.18 -4.07 5.18
C ILE A 316 19.11 -5.43 4.49
N ARG A 317 20.08 -6.27 4.74
CA ARG A 317 20.05 -7.65 4.25
C ARG A 317 18.93 -8.43 4.93
N GLY A 318 17.93 -8.82 4.19
CA GLY A 318 16.69 -9.46 4.67
C GLY A 318 15.45 -8.67 4.25
N THR A 319 15.63 -7.40 3.87
CA THR A 319 14.58 -6.61 3.24
C THR A 319 14.67 -6.65 1.73
N SER A 320 13.53 -6.61 1.09
CA SER A 320 13.32 -6.53 -0.35
C SER A 320 11.86 -6.12 -0.56
N TRP A 321 11.17 -6.72 -1.51
CA TRP A 321 9.72 -6.56 -1.70
C TRP A 321 8.88 -6.89 -0.46
N ASN A 322 9.39 -7.72 0.46
CA ASN A 322 8.75 -8.04 1.73
C ASN A 322 8.53 -6.82 2.63
N LEU A 323 9.31 -5.75 2.47
CA LEU A 323 9.10 -4.51 3.24
C LEU A 323 7.72 -3.90 2.96
N SER A 324 7.25 -3.95 1.71
CA SER A 324 5.90 -3.52 1.35
C SER A 324 4.80 -4.40 1.96
N GLN A 325 5.06 -5.71 2.10
CA GLN A 325 4.15 -6.61 2.82
C GLN A 325 4.05 -6.21 4.30
N GLY A 326 5.19 -5.84 4.90
CA GLY A 326 5.24 -5.33 6.26
C GLY A 326 4.39 -4.07 6.44
N PHE A 327 4.49 -3.08 5.56
CA PHE A 327 3.65 -1.87 5.62
C PHE A 327 2.17 -2.19 5.45
N TYR A 328 1.82 -3.11 4.55
CA TYR A 328 0.45 -3.55 4.37
C TYR A 328 -0.12 -4.21 5.64
N TRP A 329 0.65 -5.00 6.37
CA TRP A 329 0.20 -5.54 7.67
C TRP A 329 0.03 -4.46 8.73
N VAL A 330 0.85 -3.40 8.69
CA VAL A 330 0.78 -2.29 9.67
C VAL A 330 -0.51 -1.50 9.49
N LEU A 331 -0.80 -1.08 8.26
CA LEU A 331 -1.98 -0.27 7.92
C LEU A 331 -2.52 -0.66 6.54
N PRO A 332 -3.35 -1.74 6.46
CA PRO A 332 -3.79 -2.31 5.19
C PRO A 332 -4.57 -1.37 4.27
N TRP A 333 -5.23 -0.35 4.85
CA TRP A 333 -5.98 0.65 4.10
C TRP A 333 -5.12 1.76 3.48
N HIS A 334 -3.85 1.87 3.92
CA HIS A 334 -2.95 2.96 3.50
C HIS A 334 -1.81 2.49 2.62
N TYR A 335 -1.39 1.25 2.76
CA TYR A 335 -0.19 0.75 2.10
C TYR A 335 -0.47 -0.37 1.12
N LEU A 336 0.23 -0.30 -0.01
CA LEU A 336 0.21 -1.30 -1.06
C LEU A 336 1.15 -2.45 -0.70
N THR A 337 0.70 -3.70 -0.84
CA THR A 337 1.61 -4.84 -0.88
C THR A 337 2.16 -5.07 -2.29
N LEU A 338 3.46 -5.32 -2.41
CA LEU A 338 4.16 -5.66 -3.65
C LEU A 338 4.78 -7.06 -3.56
N ASP A 339 4.02 -8.03 -3.04
CA ASP A 339 4.36 -9.45 -3.16
C ASP A 339 4.26 -9.93 -4.61
N GLY A 340 4.63 -11.19 -4.89
CA GLY A 340 4.65 -11.71 -6.26
C GLY A 340 3.29 -11.61 -6.96
N GLN A 341 2.21 -12.06 -6.30
CA GLN A 341 0.86 -12.06 -6.85
C GLN A 341 0.35 -10.64 -7.11
N SER A 342 0.59 -9.72 -6.17
CA SER A 342 0.19 -8.32 -6.31
C SER A 342 0.91 -7.64 -7.48
N ARG A 343 2.22 -7.89 -7.64
CA ARG A 343 2.98 -7.34 -8.78
C ARG A 343 2.48 -7.88 -10.11
N ASP A 344 2.28 -9.20 -10.22
CA ASP A 344 1.76 -9.83 -11.42
C ASP A 344 0.36 -9.32 -11.78
N TYR A 345 -0.50 -9.11 -10.79
CA TYR A 345 -1.83 -8.55 -11.01
C TYR A 345 -1.78 -7.08 -11.48
N LEU A 346 -0.97 -6.25 -10.83
CA LEU A 346 -0.79 -4.85 -11.20
C LEU A 346 -0.28 -4.70 -12.64
N GLU A 347 0.76 -5.45 -13.01
CA GLU A 347 1.38 -5.32 -14.33
C GLU A 347 0.56 -5.99 -15.44
N SER A 348 0.07 -7.22 -15.22
CA SER A 348 -0.57 -8.00 -16.27
C SER A 348 -2.07 -7.74 -16.43
N LYS A 349 -2.79 -7.39 -15.35
CA LYS A 349 -4.24 -7.13 -15.39
C LYS A 349 -4.58 -5.65 -15.39
N LEU A 350 -3.85 -4.85 -14.62
CA LEU A 350 -4.15 -3.43 -14.47
C LEU A 350 -3.25 -2.53 -15.33
N GLY A 351 -2.19 -3.09 -15.97
CA GLY A 351 -1.28 -2.34 -16.83
C GLY A 351 -0.44 -1.29 -16.10
N ILE A 352 -0.30 -1.44 -14.76
CA ILE A 352 0.44 -0.51 -13.93
C ILE A 352 1.89 -0.97 -13.82
N GLN A 353 2.82 -0.21 -14.36
CA GLN A 353 4.25 -0.47 -14.25
C GLN A 353 4.75 -0.19 -12.84
N ILE A 354 5.34 -1.19 -12.18
CA ILE A 354 5.88 -1.05 -10.82
C ILE A 354 7.23 -0.34 -10.84
N LEU A 355 8.11 -0.70 -11.75
CA LEU A 355 9.42 -0.06 -11.92
C LEU A 355 9.44 0.78 -13.19
N LYS A 356 10.00 1.98 -13.11
CA LYS A 356 10.31 2.78 -14.30
C LYS A 356 11.55 2.19 -15.02
N PRO A 357 11.69 2.38 -16.34
CA PRO A 357 12.87 1.94 -17.08
C PRO A 357 14.17 2.41 -16.41
N GLY A 358 15.11 1.50 -16.18
CA GLY A 358 16.41 1.78 -15.53
C GLY A 358 16.39 1.81 -14.00
N GLN A 359 15.24 1.64 -13.35
CA GLN A 359 15.17 1.51 -11.90
C GLN A 359 15.53 0.09 -11.44
N GLY A 360 16.26 0.00 -10.32
CA GLY A 360 16.54 -1.28 -9.65
C GLY A 360 15.37 -1.79 -8.84
N ALA A 361 15.34 -3.09 -8.60
CA ALA A 361 14.38 -3.76 -7.70
C ALA A 361 15.04 -4.02 -6.33
N PRO A 362 14.31 -3.84 -5.21
CA PRO A 362 12.96 -3.27 -5.09
C PRO A 362 12.94 -1.77 -5.33
N CYS A 363 11.74 -1.18 -5.51
CA CYS A 363 11.60 0.25 -5.78
C CYS A 363 12.03 1.12 -4.60
N SER A 364 12.42 2.36 -4.89
CA SER A 364 12.72 3.38 -3.86
C SER A 364 11.44 3.83 -3.13
N ALA A 365 11.60 4.53 -2.01
CA ALA A 365 10.49 5.11 -1.26
C ALA A 365 9.62 6.03 -2.11
N GLU A 366 10.25 6.89 -2.92
CA GLU A 366 9.55 7.83 -3.78
C GLU A 366 8.69 7.09 -4.81
N ARG A 367 9.25 6.03 -5.42
CA ARG A 367 8.49 5.21 -6.38
C ARG A 367 7.37 4.45 -5.70
N TYR A 368 7.59 3.92 -4.52
CA TYR A 368 6.56 3.24 -3.74
C TYR A 368 5.37 4.19 -3.43
N LEU A 369 5.65 5.39 -2.95
CA LEU A 369 4.63 6.39 -2.67
C LEU A 369 3.94 6.90 -3.95
N GLU A 370 4.66 7.03 -5.08
CA GLU A 370 4.04 7.34 -6.38
C GLU A 370 3.04 6.26 -6.81
N LEU A 371 3.34 4.97 -6.56
CA LEU A 371 2.42 3.87 -6.86
C LEU A 371 1.18 3.91 -5.97
N VAL A 372 1.35 4.17 -4.67
CA VAL A 372 0.24 4.35 -3.73
C VAL A 372 -0.67 5.48 -4.19
N GLU A 373 -0.11 6.66 -4.50
CA GLU A 373 -0.85 7.83 -4.98
C GLU A 373 -1.57 7.57 -6.31
N GLN A 374 -0.89 6.88 -7.25
CA GLN A 374 -1.47 6.51 -8.53
C GLN A 374 -2.69 5.61 -8.33
N LEU A 375 -2.56 4.56 -7.50
CA LEU A 375 -3.64 3.63 -7.23
C LEU A 375 -4.82 4.27 -6.49
N GLU A 376 -4.56 5.14 -5.51
CA GLU A 376 -5.63 5.91 -4.85
C GLU A 376 -6.41 6.77 -5.86
N GLY A 377 -5.72 7.33 -6.85
CA GLY A 377 -6.36 8.05 -7.96
C GLY A 377 -7.24 7.13 -8.84
N GLU A 378 -6.76 5.92 -9.12
CA GLU A 378 -7.51 4.93 -9.91
C GLU A 378 -8.70 4.35 -9.12
N PHE A 379 -8.55 4.11 -7.81
CA PHE A 379 -9.64 3.62 -6.94
C PHE A 379 -10.87 4.54 -6.95
N ALA A 380 -10.67 5.82 -7.14
CA ALA A 380 -11.76 6.79 -7.30
C ALA A 380 -12.49 6.65 -8.65
N SER A 381 -11.94 5.90 -9.60
CA SER A 381 -12.53 5.71 -10.94
C SER A 381 -13.54 4.54 -10.93
N ASN A 382 -14.76 4.79 -11.41
CA ASN A 382 -15.77 3.74 -11.60
C ASN A 382 -15.35 2.68 -12.64
N ARG A 383 -14.28 2.90 -13.39
CA ARG A 383 -13.75 1.97 -14.40
C ARG A 383 -12.70 1.04 -13.83
N PHE A 384 -12.17 1.31 -12.66
CA PHE A 384 -11.17 0.49 -12.04
C PHE A 384 -11.82 -0.68 -11.28
N PRO A 385 -11.31 -1.91 -11.39
CA PRO A 385 -12.03 -3.10 -10.89
C PRO A 385 -11.98 -3.26 -9.36
N VAL A 386 -11.15 -2.48 -8.68
CA VAL A 386 -10.95 -2.48 -7.22
C VAL A 386 -10.85 -1.06 -6.70
N HIS A 387 -11.20 -0.82 -5.42
CA HIS A 387 -11.40 0.54 -4.92
C HIS A 387 -10.65 0.86 -3.62
N ASP A 388 -9.79 -0.06 -3.17
CA ASP A 388 -8.93 0.08 -2.01
C ASP A 388 -7.82 -0.96 -2.04
N PHE A 389 -6.82 -0.84 -1.16
CA PHE A 389 -5.69 -1.77 -1.09
C PHE A 389 -6.09 -3.16 -0.59
N PRO A 390 -6.99 -3.34 0.42
CA PRO A 390 -7.49 -4.65 0.79
C PRO A 390 -8.18 -5.39 -0.35
N SER A 391 -9.04 -4.72 -1.12
CA SER A 391 -9.70 -5.33 -2.27
C SER A 391 -8.72 -5.63 -3.43
N LEU A 392 -7.71 -4.78 -3.63
CA LEU A 392 -6.63 -5.02 -4.59
C LEU A 392 -5.84 -6.29 -4.21
N SER A 393 -5.41 -6.40 -2.95
CA SER A 393 -4.65 -7.56 -2.47
C SER A 393 -5.46 -8.85 -2.56
N LEU A 394 -6.75 -8.80 -2.23
CA LEU A 394 -7.66 -9.94 -2.38
C LEU A 394 -7.86 -10.34 -3.85
N ALA A 395 -8.01 -9.38 -4.76
CA ALA A 395 -8.14 -9.64 -6.19
C ALA A 395 -6.86 -10.25 -6.76
N ALA A 396 -5.69 -9.77 -6.35
CA ALA A 396 -4.40 -10.32 -6.73
C ALA A 396 -4.20 -11.76 -6.21
N TRP A 397 -4.62 -12.03 -4.97
CA TRP A 397 -4.58 -13.36 -4.39
C TRP A 397 -5.48 -14.34 -5.15
N LYS A 398 -6.71 -13.97 -5.49
CA LYS A 398 -7.62 -14.77 -6.32
C LYS A 398 -7.04 -15.03 -7.71
N PHE A 399 -6.51 -14.00 -8.35
CA PHE A 399 -5.88 -14.11 -9.67
C PHE A 399 -4.71 -15.12 -9.68
N GLY A 400 -3.86 -15.12 -8.63
CA GLY A 400 -2.79 -16.10 -8.48
C GLY A 400 -3.31 -17.51 -8.21
N SER A 401 -4.40 -17.66 -7.43
CA SER A 401 -5.02 -18.95 -7.15
C SER A 401 -5.66 -19.59 -8.39
N ASP A 402 -6.34 -18.79 -9.21
CA ASP A 402 -6.96 -19.27 -10.47
C ASP A 402 -5.89 -19.69 -11.50
N ALA A 403 -4.72 -19.07 -11.49
CA ALA A 403 -3.61 -19.47 -12.35
C ALA A 403 -3.02 -20.83 -11.95
N ASP A 404 -3.01 -21.15 -10.65
CA ASP A 404 -2.56 -22.46 -10.15
C ASP A 404 -3.60 -23.59 -10.41
N GLU A 405 -4.89 -23.27 -10.51
CA GLU A 405 -5.98 -24.21 -10.81
C GLU A 405 -6.26 -24.39 -12.32
N SER A 406 -5.74 -23.54 -13.19
CA SER A 406 -5.91 -23.70 -14.64
C SER A 406 -5.23 -24.99 -15.08
N PRO A 407 -5.96 -25.93 -15.70
CA PRO A 407 -5.35 -27.18 -16.20
C PRO A 407 -4.35 -26.79 -17.28
N THR A 408 -3.08 -26.81 -16.89
CA THR A 408 -1.97 -26.66 -17.82
C THR A 408 -2.21 -27.59 -18.99
N GLN A 409 -2.12 -27.07 -20.19
CA GLN A 409 -2.05 -27.79 -21.45
C GLN A 409 -1.12 -29.01 -21.35
N GLN A 410 -1.60 -30.10 -20.81
CA GLN A 410 -0.94 -31.42 -20.78
C GLN A 410 -1.50 -32.39 -21.83
N ALA A 411 -2.31 -31.91 -22.76
CA ALA A 411 -2.99 -32.80 -23.72
C ALA A 411 -2.43 -32.78 -25.17
N THR A 412 -1.24 -32.23 -25.42
CA THR A 412 -0.77 -32.15 -26.83
C THR A 412 0.66 -32.67 -27.09
N VAL A 413 1.36 -33.23 -26.12
CA VAL A 413 2.72 -33.76 -26.34
C VAL A 413 2.78 -35.31 -26.34
N THR A 414 1.76 -36.00 -25.84
CA THR A 414 1.78 -37.47 -25.72
C THR A 414 1.38 -38.22 -27.00
N GLN A 415 0.97 -37.57 -28.08
CA GLN A 415 0.57 -38.24 -29.35
C GLN A 415 1.56 -38.13 -30.50
N LYS A 416 2.74 -37.51 -30.31
CA LYS A 416 3.76 -37.42 -31.41
C LYS A 416 5.05 -38.17 -31.20
N LEU A 417 5.19 -38.97 -30.15
CA LEU A 417 6.42 -39.76 -29.89
C LEU A 417 6.27 -41.28 -30.06
N ALA A 418 5.17 -41.76 -30.67
CA ALA A 418 4.95 -43.17 -30.93
C ALA A 418 5.34 -43.64 -32.36
N ALA A 419 6.07 -42.81 -33.10
CA ALA A 419 6.56 -43.24 -34.44
C ALA A 419 7.93 -42.63 -34.75
N GLN A 420 8.98 -43.13 -34.13
CA GLN A 420 10.31 -43.28 -34.72
C GLN A 420 11.24 -43.92 -33.68
N GLY A 421 11.62 -45.16 -33.90
CA GLY A 421 12.62 -45.88 -33.15
C GLY A 421 13.99 -45.25 -33.36
N GLY A 422 14.60 -44.80 -32.25
CA GLY A 422 15.95 -44.24 -32.25
C GLY A 422 16.42 -44.06 -30.82
N GLY A 423 17.57 -44.61 -30.47
CA GLY A 423 18.18 -44.85 -29.19
C GLY A 423 17.97 -43.82 -28.10
N MET A 424 17.77 -44.28 -26.87
CA MET A 424 17.67 -43.47 -25.68
C MET A 424 18.91 -42.60 -25.50
N SER A 425 18.71 -41.28 -25.36
CA SER A 425 19.72 -40.35 -24.89
C SER A 425 20.20 -40.77 -23.50
N LYS A 426 21.52 -40.79 -23.28
CA LYS A 426 22.13 -41.17 -21.99
C LYS A 426 21.86 -40.15 -20.83
N ASN A 427 21.27 -39.02 -21.15
CA ASN A 427 20.95 -37.96 -20.13
C ASN A 427 19.52 -37.48 -20.33
N VAL A 428 18.63 -37.87 -19.43
CA VAL A 428 17.23 -37.43 -19.41
C VAL A 428 16.99 -36.70 -18.09
N ILE A 429 16.49 -35.46 -18.15
CA ILE A 429 16.12 -34.66 -16.99
C ILE A 429 14.59 -34.60 -16.90
N TYR A 430 14.02 -35.06 -15.79
CA TYR A 430 12.60 -35.02 -15.52
C TYR A 430 12.23 -33.77 -14.70
N TYR A 431 11.46 -32.89 -15.32
CA TYR A 431 10.90 -31.70 -14.64
C TYR A 431 9.45 -31.93 -14.24
N GLY A 432 9.05 -31.38 -13.10
CA GLY A 432 7.65 -31.34 -12.63
C GLY A 432 7.55 -31.11 -11.13
N PRO A 433 6.34 -30.79 -10.63
CA PRO A 433 6.10 -30.57 -9.19
C PRO A 433 6.43 -31.81 -8.36
N PRO A 434 6.66 -31.67 -7.02
CA PRO A 434 6.80 -32.81 -6.10
C PRO A 434 5.56 -33.72 -6.14
N GLY A 435 5.75 -35.02 -6.09
CA GLY A 435 4.64 -35.99 -6.06
C GLY A 435 4.14 -36.51 -7.43
N THR A 436 4.69 -36.02 -8.54
CA THR A 436 4.26 -36.41 -9.91
C THR A 436 4.87 -37.71 -10.44
N GLY A 437 5.38 -38.61 -9.59
CA GLY A 437 5.88 -39.92 -9.99
C GLY A 437 7.23 -39.93 -10.70
N LYS A 438 8.01 -38.84 -10.68
CA LYS A 438 9.32 -38.73 -11.36
C LYS A 438 10.30 -39.81 -10.93
N THR A 439 10.33 -40.17 -9.68
CA THR A 439 11.19 -41.22 -9.12
C THR A 439 10.79 -42.60 -9.63
N TYR A 440 9.49 -42.86 -9.83
CA TYR A 440 8.97 -44.10 -10.41
C TYR A 440 9.38 -44.25 -11.85
N ALA A 441 9.32 -43.16 -12.64
CA ALA A 441 9.74 -43.16 -14.05
C ALA A 441 11.25 -43.37 -14.25
N LEU A 442 12.09 -43.03 -13.24
CA LEU A 442 13.54 -43.27 -13.27
C LEU A 442 13.92 -44.73 -12.91
N MET A 443 13.02 -45.49 -12.31
CA MET A 443 13.26 -46.86 -11.88
C MET A 443 12.75 -47.92 -12.85
N GLN A 444 12.10 -47.53 -13.94
CA GLN A 444 11.71 -48.36 -15.09
C GLN A 444 12.66 -48.13 -16.26
#